data_7542829f334fbbe13e39f5ccc3ecb548
#
_entry.id   7542829f334fbbe13e39f5ccc3ecb548
#
_cell.length_a   1.000
_cell.length_b   1.000
_cell.length_c   1.000
_cell.angle_alpha   90.00
_cell.angle_beta   90.00
_cell.angle_gamma   90.00
#
_symmetry.space_group_name_H-M   'P 1'
#
loop_
_entity.id
_entity.type
_entity.pdbx_description
1 polymer ?
#
loop_
_entity_poly.entity_id
_entity_poly.type
_entity_poly.pdbx_seq_one_letter_code
_entity_poly.pdbx_strand_id
1 'polypeptide(L)'
;VYLLREGWTEKVRNFVKNGGIFLLTYWSGIVDETDLCYLGGTPHDLMDVMGFRSMEIDGLYDGEWNEGIPEPENPLHLERAYRCSHLCELVQPSTAEVVMTYGKDFYDGMPAMTRNVYGKGKAYAVCADFEQGLYDEVCRKLAEEAGVERIVEEVPEGVEVTMREQKDGTRYVFVQNFNREAVEVKLPIERYPVWQGTYDGTIGSWKTIVLKGR
;
A
#
# COMPACT_ATOMS: atom_id res chain seq x y z
N VAL A 1 -2.38 -2.66 9.80
CA VAL A 1 -3.07 -1.99 10.94
C VAL A 1 -3.26 -3.00 12.05
N TYR A 2 -2.41 -2.96 13.08
CA TYR A 2 -2.39 -3.90 14.20
C TYR A 2 -3.70 -3.91 15.00
N LEU A 3 -4.17 -2.73 15.40
CA LEU A 3 -5.37 -2.53 16.21
C LEU A 3 -6.56 -2.10 15.35
N LEU A 4 -7.69 -2.78 15.48
CA LEU A 4 -8.93 -2.41 14.81
C LEU A 4 -9.90 -1.73 15.78
N ARG A 5 -10.38 -0.54 15.41
CA ARG A 5 -11.43 0.16 16.15
C ARG A 5 -12.81 -0.33 15.74
N GLU A 6 -13.75 -0.25 16.67
CA GLU A 6 -15.15 -0.55 16.41
C GLU A 6 -15.69 0.15 15.14
N GLY A 7 -16.39 -0.58 14.31
CA GLY A 7 -16.99 -0.09 13.07
C GLY A 7 -16.01 0.18 11.91
N TRP A 8 -14.69 0.00 12.11
CA TRP A 8 -13.72 0.20 11.03
C TRP A 8 -13.79 -0.91 9.98
N THR A 9 -13.89 -2.16 10.42
CA THR A 9 -14.00 -3.34 9.54
C THR A 9 -15.20 -3.26 8.63
N GLU A 10 -16.34 -2.76 9.14
CA GLU A 10 -17.55 -2.56 8.34
C GLU A 10 -17.36 -1.47 7.25
N LYS A 11 -16.61 -0.42 7.55
CA LYS A 11 -16.25 0.61 6.54
C LYS A 11 -15.39 0.02 5.43
N VAL A 12 -14.38 -0.79 5.77
CA VAL A 12 -13.53 -1.49 4.79
C VAL A 12 -14.37 -2.44 3.95
N ARG A 13 -15.22 -3.25 4.59
CA ARG A 13 -16.12 -4.18 3.91
C ARG A 13 -17.00 -3.47 2.88
N ASN A 14 -17.65 -2.38 3.29
CA ASN A 14 -18.50 -1.58 2.40
C ASN A 14 -17.68 -0.91 1.28
N PHE A 15 -16.49 -0.41 1.56
CA PHE A 15 -15.61 0.20 0.57
C PHE A 15 -15.24 -0.81 -0.52
N VAL A 16 -14.76 -2.00 -0.13
CA VAL A 16 -14.38 -3.04 -1.10
C VAL A 16 -15.61 -3.57 -1.85
N LYS A 17 -16.70 -3.86 -1.14
CA LYS A 17 -17.95 -4.35 -1.75
C LYS A 17 -18.47 -3.44 -2.85
N ASN A 18 -18.27 -2.13 -2.73
CA ASN A 18 -18.71 -1.12 -3.70
C ASN A 18 -17.69 -0.82 -4.82
N GLY A 19 -16.58 -1.54 -4.91
CA GLY A 19 -15.61 -1.43 -6.00
C GLY A 19 -14.26 -0.83 -5.58
N GLY A 20 -14.06 -0.56 -4.29
CA GLY A 20 -12.75 -0.08 -3.79
C GLY A 20 -11.67 -1.15 -3.85
N ILE A 21 -10.43 -0.70 -3.95
CA ILE A 21 -9.23 -1.54 -3.84
C ILE A 21 -8.61 -1.30 -2.47
N PHE A 22 -8.45 -2.37 -1.70
CA PHE A 22 -7.91 -2.33 -0.35
C PHE A 22 -6.61 -3.13 -0.27
N LEU A 23 -5.56 -2.55 0.29
CA LEU A 23 -4.29 -3.21 0.56
C LEU A 23 -4.09 -3.36 2.06
N LEU A 24 -3.93 -4.59 2.52
CA LEU A 24 -3.57 -4.94 3.89
C LEU A 24 -2.11 -5.36 3.92
N THR A 25 -1.36 -4.90 4.91
CA THR A 25 -0.01 -5.38 5.17
C THR A 25 -0.02 -6.40 6.31
N TYR A 26 1.06 -7.15 6.42
CA TYR A 26 1.26 -8.14 7.47
C TYR A 26 0.97 -7.58 8.88
N TRP A 27 0.71 -8.48 9.81
CA TRP A 27 0.42 -8.20 11.21
C TRP A 27 -0.71 -7.18 11.40
N SER A 28 -1.80 -7.41 10.72
CA SER A 28 -2.99 -6.54 10.77
C SER A 28 -4.19 -7.26 11.34
N GLY A 29 -5.03 -6.51 12.08
CA GLY A 29 -6.24 -7.05 12.69
C GLY A 29 -5.98 -8.08 13.80
N ILE A 30 -4.94 -7.85 14.58
CA ILE A 30 -4.48 -8.75 15.65
C ILE A 30 -5.25 -8.52 16.94
N VAL A 31 -5.51 -7.25 17.31
CA VAL A 31 -6.15 -6.86 18.56
C VAL A 31 -7.30 -5.88 18.36
N ASP A 32 -8.19 -5.83 19.34
CA ASP A 32 -9.26 -4.83 19.44
C ASP A 32 -8.75 -3.50 20.02
N GLU A 33 -9.66 -2.55 20.23
CA GLU A 33 -9.35 -1.22 20.77
C GLU A 33 -8.85 -1.23 22.21
N THR A 34 -8.93 -2.35 22.92
CA THR A 34 -8.41 -2.55 24.27
C THR A 34 -7.08 -3.29 24.33
N ASP A 35 -6.48 -3.56 23.14
CA ASP A 35 -5.26 -4.36 22.95
C ASP A 35 -5.44 -5.84 23.30
N LEU A 36 -6.66 -6.34 23.26
CA LEU A 36 -6.97 -7.76 23.45
C LEU A 36 -6.94 -8.50 22.12
N CYS A 37 -6.15 -9.57 22.04
CA CYS A 37 -6.08 -10.42 20.84
C CYS A 37 -7.44 -11.02 20.49
N TYR A 38 -7.79 -10.94 19.23
CA TYR A 38 -8.99 -11.60 18.73
C TYR A 38 -8.86 -13.12 18.79
N LEU A 39 -9.93 -13.76 19.26
CA LEU A 39 -10.04 -15.21 19.20
C LEU A 39 -10.54 -15.64 17.82
N GLY A 40 -10.06 -16.77 17.32
CA GLY A 40 -10.56 -17.35 16.07
C GLY A 40 -9.74 -17.03 14.82
N GLY A 41 -8.63 -16.33 14.96
CA GLY A 41 -7.68 -16.01 13.87
C GLY A 41 -7.79 -14.58 13.38
N THR A 42 -6.82 -14.21 12.56
CA THR A 42 -6.64 -12.87 11.99
C THR A 42 -6.67 -12.92 10.47
N PRO A 43 -6.92 -11.81 9.79
CA PRO A 43 -7.33 -10.50 10.31
C PRO A 43 -8.80 -10.47 10.72
N HIS A 44 -9.10 -10.85 11.92
CA HIS A 44 -10.42 -10.96 12.57
C HIS A 44 -11.65 -10.76 11.62
N ASP A 45 -12.42 -9.71 11.78
CA ASP A 45 -13.63 -9.42 10.98
C ASP A 45 -13.37 -9.11 9.48
N LEU A 46 -12.14 -9.17 9.01
CA LEU A 46 -11.79 -8.97 7.61
C LEU A 46 -11.46 -10.28 6.87
N MET A 47 -11.53 -11.42 7.54
CA MET A 47 -11.21 -12.71 6.88
C MET A 47 -12.07 -12.99 5.64
N ASP A 48 -13.34 -12.57 5.63
CA ASP A 48 -14.23 -12.68 4.48
C ASP A 48 -13.82 -11.74 3.33
N VAL A 49 -13.42 -10.52 3.65
CA VAL A 49 -12.95 -9.53 2.67
C VAL A 49 -11.60 -9.92 2.10
N MET A 50 -10.68 -10.37 2.96
CA MET A 50 -9.32 -10.74 2.57
C MET A 50 -9.26 -12.14 1.93
N GLY A 51 -10.25 -13.01 2.19
CA GLY A 51 -10.34 -14.34 1.64
C GLY A 51 -9.30 -15.33 2.18
N PHE A 52 -8.74 -15.07 3.35
CA PHE A 52 -7.80 -15.95 4.02
C PHE A 52 -7.89 -15.81 5.55
N ARG A 53 -7.25 -16.76 6.23
CA ARG A 53 -6.99 -16.73 7.66
C ARG A 53 -5.49 -16.82 7.91
N SER A 54 -4.96 -15.98 8.77
CA SER A 54 -3.61 -16.10 9.29
C SER A 54 -3.55 -17.20 10.34
N MET A 55 -2.57 -18.08 10.21
CA MET A 55 -2.41 -19.27 11.07
C MET A 55 -1.27 -19.05 12.06
N GLU A 56 -0.20 -18.39 11.62
CA GLU A 56 1.02 -18.22 12.39
C GLU A 56 1.77 -17.00 11.86
N ILE A 57 2.64 -16.46 12.70
CA ILE A 57 3.59 -15.40 12.34
C ILE A 57 4.96 -15.88 12.72
N ASP A 58 5.84 -16.04 11.73
CA ASP A 58 7.23 -16.40 11.93
C ASP A 58 8.10 -15.15 12.02
N GLY A 59 8.95 -15.09 13.05
CA GLY A 59 9.90 -14.01 13.27
C GLY A 59 11.31 -14.42 12.86
N LEU A 60 11.86 -13.76 11.86
CA LEU A 60 13.23 -13.98 11.38
C LEU A 60 14.23 -13.24 12.28
N TYR A 61 15.36 -13.88 12.58
CA TYR A 61 16.47 -13.27 13.31
C TYR A 61 17.22 -12.23 12.46
N ASP A 62 17.98 -11.38 13.14
CA ASP A 62 18.83 -10.38 12.48
C ASP A 62 19.75 -11.02 11.43
N GLY A 63 19.66 -10.54 10.20
CA GLY A 63 20.43 -11.04 9.06
C GLY A 63 19.78 -12.21 8.30
N GLU A 64 18.74 -12.83 8.84
CA GLU A 64 17.92 -13.81 8.11
C GLU A 64 16.94 -13.11 7.17
N TRP A 65 16.55 -13.82 6.14
CA TRP A 65 15.61 -13.31 5.14
C TRP A 65 14.95 -14.46 4.38
N ASN A 66 13.77 -14.20 3.93
CA ASN A 66 13.04 -15.02 2.96
C ASN A 66 12.78 -14.20 1.69
N GLU A 67 12.09 -14.75 0.73
CA GLU A 67 11.72 -14.08 -0.50
C GLU A 67 10.28 -14.44 -0.89
N GLY A 68 9.62 -13.51 -1.53
CA GLY A 68 8.35 -13.74 -2.20
C GLY A 68 8.58 -13.92 -3.68
N ILE A 69 8.14 -15.05 -4.21
CA ILE A 69 8.26 -15.42 -5.62
C ILE A 69 6.88 -15.24 -6.27
N PRO A 70 6.74 -14.33 -7.26
CA PRO A 70 5.46 -14.13 -7.93
C PRO A 70 5.00 -15.39 -8.67
N GLU A 71 3.69 -15.67 -8.59
CA GLU A 71 3.07 -16.69 -9.43
C GLU A 71 3.17 -16.28 -10.91
N PRO A 72 3.35 -17.23 -11.85
CA PRO A 72 3.57 -16.91 -13.27
C PRO A 72 2.47 -16.06 -13.90
N GLU A 73 1.22 -16.28 -13.50
CA GLU A 73 0.05 -15.55 -14.03
C GLU A 73 -0.56 -14.62 -12.98
N ASN A 74 0.31 -14.03 -12.11
CA ASN A 74 -0.18 -13.15 -11.07
C ASN A 74 -0.86 -11.88 -11.66
N PRO A 75 -1.95 -11.42 -11.01
CA PRO A 75 -2.77 -10.33 -11.58
C PRO A 75 -2.11 -8.96 -11.57
N LEU A 76 -0.99 -8.81 -10.88
CA LEU A 76 -0.21 -7.58 -10.83
C LEU A 76 0.96 -7.56 -11.81
N HIS A 77 1.20 -8.67 -12.54
CA HIS A 77 2.35 -8.81 -13.44
C HIS A 77 3.68 -8.44 -12.77
N LEU A 78 3.88 -8.97 -11.55
CA LEU A 78 5.16 -8.90 -10.86
C LEU A 78 6.10 -9.92 -11.50
N GLU A 79 7.33 -9.49 -11.83
CA GLU A 79 8.24 -10.30 -12.66
C GLU A 79 9.47 -10.80 -11.92
N ARG A 80 9.75 -10.29 -10.73
CA ARG A 80 10.94 -10.67 -9.94
C ARG A 80 10.58 -11.11 -8.54
N ALA A 81 11.47 -11.85 -7.91
CA ALA A 81 11.39 -12.12 -6.49
C ALA A 81 11.73 -10.86 -5.66
N TYR A 82 11.13 -10.75 -4.48
CA TYR A 82 11.32 -9.65 -3.53
C TYR A 82 11.74 -10.21 -2.19
N ARG A 83 12.76 -9.59 -1.61
CA ARG A 83 13.26 -9.99 -0.29
C ARG A 83 12.33 -9.52 0.82
N CYS A 84 12.11 -10.39 1.80
CA CYS A 84 11.43 -10.05 3.06
C CYS A 84 12.27 -10.46 4.27
N SER A 85 12.03 -9.80 5.40
CA SER A 85 12.77 -9.98 6.65
C SER A 85 11.83 -9.75 7.84
N HIS A 86 12.32 -9.86 9.05
CA HIS A 86 11.66 -9.62 10.32
C HIS A 86 10.42 -10.49 10.58
N LEU A 87 9.36 -10.36 9.79
CA LEU A 87 8.10 -11.06 10.01
C LEU A 87 7.55 -11.65 8.72
N CYS A 88 7.17 -12.92 8.77
CA CYS A 88 6.47 -13.66 7.72
C CYS A 88 5.17 -14.23 8.29
N GLU A 89 4.05 -13.77 7.77
CA GLU A 89 2.72 -14.23 8.18
C GLU A 89 2.29 -15.41 7.32
N LEU A 90 1.99 -16.54 7.96
CA LEU A 90 1.61 -17.77 7.30
C LEU A 90 0.09 -17.84 7.17
N VAL A 91 -0.40 -17.69 5.97
CA VAL A 91 -1.83 -17.55 5.69
C VAL A 91 -2.38 -18.78 4.97
N GLN A 92 -3.62 -19.13 5.32
CA GLN A 92 -4.40 -20.16 4.66
C GLN A 92 -5.52 -19.51 3.83
N PRO A 93 -5.42 -19.50 2.50
CA PRO A 93 -6.47 -18.98 1.63
C PRO A 93 -7.77 -19.79 1.75
N SER A 94 -8.90 -19.09 1.65
CA SER A 94 -10.24 -19.69 1.50
C SER A 94 -10.85 -19.34 0.14
N THR A 95 -10.94 -18.04 -0.17
CA THR A 95 -11.41 -17.51 -1.47
C THR A 95 -10.36 -16.68 -2.19
N ALA A 96 -9.28 -16.30 -1.49
CA ALA A 96 -8.20 -15.54 -2.09
C ALA A 96 -7.36 -16.40 -3.04
N GLU A 97 -6.93 -15.82 -4.13
CA GLU A 97 -5.92 -16.37 -5.01
C GLU A 97 -4.51 -15.93 -4.54
N VAL A 98 -3.53 -16.77 -4.81
CA VAL A 98 -2.13 -16.50 -4.48
C VAL A 98 -1.53 -15.63 -5.56
N VAL A 99 -0.85 -14.55 -5.14
CA VAL A 99 -0.12 -13.63 -6.01
C VAL A 99 1.38 -13.92 -5.97
N MET A 100 1.88 -14.25 -4.78
CA MET A 100 3.27 -14.63 -4.53
C MET A 100 3.33 -15.73 -3.47
N THR A 101 4.34 -16.59 -3.55
CA THR A 101 4.65 -17.62 -2.55
C THR A 101 6.00 -17.34 -1.88
N TYR A 102 6.20 -17.83 -0.64
CA TYR A 102 7.51 -17.84 -0.01
C TYR A 102 8.44 -18.82 -0.72
N GLY A 103 9.72 -18.47 -0.83
CA GLY A 103 10.74 -19.27 -1.52
C GLY A 103 11.69 -20.04 -0.63
N LYS A 104 11.53 -19.97 0.70
CA LYS A 104 12.44 -20.61 1.66
C LYS A 104 11.73 -21.02 2.94
N ASP A 105 12.47 -21.79 3.77
CA ASP A 105 12.05 -22.25 5.08
C ASP A 105 10.98 -23.36 5.05
N PHE A 106 10.46 -23.75 6.22
CA PHE A 106 9.43 -24.80 6.35
C PHE A 106 8.10 -24.41 5.71
N TYR A 107 7.92 -23.13 5.38
CA TYR A 107 6.75 -22.59 4.69
C TYR A 107 7.02 -22.22 3.22
N ASP A 108 8.08 -22.76 2.62
CA ASP A 108 8.31 -22.66 1.17
C ASP A 108 7.07 -23.09 0.37
N GLY A 109 6.68 -22.26 -0.59
CA GLY A 109 5.46 -22.46 -1.38
C GLY A 109 4.16 -21.98 -0.71
N MET A 110 4.17 -21.56 0.56
CA MET A 110 3.00 -20.94 1.19
C MET A 110 2.78 -19.51 0.68
N PRO A 111 1.53 -18.98 0.71
CA PRO A 111 1.24 -17.64 0.21
C PRO A 111 1.98 -16.53 0.96
N ALA A 112 2.71 -15.69 0.22
CA ALA A 112 3.39 -14.48 0.71
C ALA A 112 2.66 -13.19 0.31
N MET A 113 1.82 -13.26 -0.73
CA MET A 113 0.89 -12.21 -1.13
C MET A 113 -0.36 -12.83 -1.73
N THR A 114 -1.53 -12.25 -1.42
CA THR A 114 -2.82 -12.74 -1.91
C THR A 114 -3.68 -11.62 -2.49
N ARG A 115 -4.65 -12.00 -3.34
CA ARG A 115 -5.73 -11.14 -3.81
C ARG A 115 -7.07 -11.85 -3.61
N ASN A 116 -8.09 -11.12 -3.15
CA ASN A 116 -9.47 -11.60 -3.09
C ASN A 116 -10.41 -10.64 -3.81
N VAL A 117 -11.37 -11.19 -4.54
CA VAL A 117 -12.47 -10.42 -5.12
C VAL A 117 -13.63 -10.44 -4.14
N TYR A 118 -14.06 -9.26 -3.69
CA TYR A 118 -15.14 -9.11 -2.74
C TYR A 118 -16.18 -8.09 -3.24
N GLY A 119 -17.36 -8.56 -3.58
CA GLY A 119 -18.36 -7.73 -4.22
C GLY A 119 -17.91 -7.23 -5.59
N LYS A 120 -17.76 -5.91 -5.74
CA LYS A 120 -17.27 -5.26 -6.98
C LYS A 120 -15.80 -4.87 -6.90
N GLY A 121 -15.19 -4.96 -5.72
CA GLY A 121 -13.83 -4.53 -5.47
C GLY A 121 -12.86 -5.68 -5.21
N LYS A 122 -11.66 -5.31 -4.79
CA LYS A 122 -10.55 -6.23 -4.58
C LYS A 122 -9.83 -5.92 -3.27
N ALA A 123 -9.39 -6.96 -2.59
CA ALA A 123 -8.56 -6.87 -1.41
C ALA A 123 -7.24 -7.61 -1.66
N TYR A 124 -6.13 -6.93 -1.42
CA TYR A 124 -4.78 -7.47 -1.52
C TYR A 124 -4.16 -7.56 -0.13
N ALA A 125 -3.38 -8.60 0.12
CA ALA A 125 -2.59 -8.71 1.34
C ALA A 125 -1.12 -8.98 1.00
N VAL A 126 -0.24 -8.22 1.64
CA VAL A 126 1.20 -8.46 1.68
C VAL A 126 1.52 -9.08 3.03
N CYS A 127 1.88 -10.37 3.05
CA CYS A 127 1.94 -11.19 4.26
C CYS A 127 3.33 -11.19 4.93
N ALA A 128 4.25 -10.32 4.54
CA ALA A 128 5.57 -10.22 5.17
C ALA A 128 6.11 -8.78 5.12
N ASP A 129 7.18 -8.54 5.89
CA ASP A 129 7.96 -7.30 5.82
C ASP A 129 8.90 -7.33 4.62
N PHE A 130 8.40 -6.91 3.48
CA PHE A 130 9.14 -6.89 2.23
C PHE A 130 9.99 -5.62 2.06
N GLU A 131 10.97 -5.72 1.17
CA GLU A 131 11.76 -4.58 0.71
C GLU A 131 10.87 -3.49 0.08
N GLN A 132 11.29 -2.24 0.19
CA GLN A 132 10.53 -1.08 -0.31
C GLN A 132 10.10 -1.21 -1.79
N GLY A 133 10.95 -1.82 -2.62
CA GLY A 133 10.69 -2.01 -4.03
C GLY A 133 9.39 -2.78 -4.36
N LEU A 134 8.97 -3.72 -3.49
CA LEU A 134 7.67 -4.38 -3.65
C LEU A 134 6.52 -3.39 -3.42
N TYR A 135 6.58 -2.63 -2.33
CA TYR A 135 5.52 -1.67 -2.00
C TYR A 135 5.38 -0.58 -3.07
N ASP A 136 6.48 -0.07 -3.59
CA ASP A 136 6.48 0.94 -4.65
C ASP A 136 5.80 0.39 -5.92
N GLU A 137 6.14 -0.83 -6.32
CA GLU A 137 5.54 -1.45 -7.50
C GLU A 137 4.07 -1.80 -7.29
N VAL A 138 3.72 -2.43 -6.17
CA VAL A 138 2.34 -2.80 -5.84
C VAL A 138 1.46 -1.56 -5.73
N CYS A 139 1.87 -0.54 -4.96
CA CYS A 139 1.08 0.69 -4.80
C CYS A 139 0.87 1.41 -6.14
N ARG A 140 1.90 1.45 -7.00
CA ARG A 140 1.78 2.03 -8.34
C ARG A 140 0.73 1.27 -9.17
N LYS A 141 0.82 -0.06 -9.23
CA LYS A 141 -0.11 -0.90 -10.00
C LYS A 141 -1.55 -0.81 -9.47
N LEU A 142 -1.72 -0.80 -8.15
CA LEU A 142 -3.05 -0.65 -7.53
C LEU A 142 -3.65 0.75 -7.76
N ALA A 143 -2.84 1.79 -7.76
CA ALA A 143 -3.28 3.15 -8.07
C ALA A 143 -3.71 3.28 -9.54
N GLU A 144 -2.97 2.67 -10.48
CA GLU A 144 -3.33 2.58 -11.89
C GLU A 144 -4.64 1.82 -12.08
N GLU A 145 -4.79 0.66 -11.44
CA GLU A 145 -6.02 -0.14 -11.48
C GLU A 145 -7.24 0.62 -10.90
N ALA A 146 -7.02 1.38 -9.84
CA ALA A 146 -8.05 2.23 -9.23
C ALA A 146 -8.38 3.50 -10.02
N GLY A 147 -7.65 3.78 -11.11
CA GLY A 147 -7.81 5.00 -11.91
C GLY A 147 -7.43 6.27 -11.14
N VAL A 148 -6.51 6.17 -10.19
CA VAL A 148 -6.03 7.33 -9.43
C VAL A 148 -5.19 8.23 -10.33
N GLU A 149 -5.64 9.47 -10.50
CA GLU A 149 -4.92 10.48 -11.29
C GLU A 149 -3.65 10.92 -10.55
N ARG A 150 -2.50 10.86 -11.24
CA ARG A 150 -1.27 11.47 -10.76
C ARG A 150 -1.25 12.94 -11.19
N ILE A 151 -1.02 13.83 -10.23
CA ILE A 151 -0.92 15.28 -10.49
C ILE A 151 0.48 15.63 -10.99
N VAL A 152 1.50 15.00 -10.42
CA VAL A 152 2.91 15.09 -10.83
C VAL A 152 3.32 13.70 -11.28
N GLU A 153 3.75 13.56 -12.53
CA GLU A 153 4.04 12.25 -13.13
C GLU A 153 5.25 11.57 -12.49
N GLU A 154 6.33 12.33 -12.32
CA GLU A 154 7.58 11.87 -11.71
C GLU A 154 7.90 12.70 -10.48
N VAL A 155 7.98 12.04 -9.35
CA VAL A 155 8.30 12.66 -8.06
C VAL A 155 9.64 12.09 -7.59
N PRO A 156 10.69 12.93 -7.50
CA PRO A 156 12.00 12.49 -7.01
C PRO A 156 11.93 12.01 -5.55
N GLU A 157 12.88 11.17 -5.16
CA GLU A 157 13.02 10.73 -3.77
C GLU A 157 13.12 11.94 -2.82
N GLY A 158 12.44 11.83 -1.68
CA GLY A 158 12.38 12.90 -0.67
C GLY A 158 11.50 14.10 -1.06
N VAL A 159 10.75 14.00 -2.15
CA VAL A 159 9.70 14.97 -2.51
C VAL A 159 8.33 14.36 -2.27
N GLU A 160 7.46 15.09 -1.58
CA GLU A 160 6.08 14.68 -1.37
C GLU A 160 5.10 15.58 -2.13
N VAL A 161 4.06 14.97 -2.70
CA VAL A 161 2.98 15.68 -3.38
C VAL A 161 1.66 15.32 -2.71
N THR A 162 0.96 16.32 -2.19
CA THR A 162 -0.37 16.16 -1.62
C THR A 162 -1.36 17.14 -2.23
N MET A 163 -2.64 16.80 -2.23
CA MET A 163 -3.69 17.65 -2.77
C MET A 163 -4.82 17.86 -1.76
N ARG A 164 -5.42 19.04 -1.81
CA ARG A 164 -6.68 19.36 -1.15
C ARG A 164 -7.64 19.96 -2.17
N GLU A 165 -8.87 19.50 -2.15
CA GLU A 165 -9.92 20.00 -3.01
C GLU A 165 -11.02 20.67 -2.18
N GLN A 166 -11.43 21.85 -2.60
CA GLN A 166 -12.57 22.59 -2.04
C GLN A 166 -13.89 22.11 -2.66
N LYS A 167 -14.98 22.44 -2.03
CA LYS A 167 -16.34 22.07 -2.50
C LYS A 167 -16.67 22.66 -3.88
N ASP A 168 -16.02 23.74 -4.28
CA ASP A 168 -16.21 24.40 -5.58
C ASP A 168 -15.31 23.80 -6.68
N GLY A 169 -14.56 22.72 -6.38
CA GLY A 169 -13.63 22.05 -7.28
C GLY A 169 -12.25 22.70 -7.37
N THR A 170 -11.99 23.76 -6.58
CA THR A 170 -10.63 24.36 -6.52
C THR A 170 -9.68 23.39 -5.83
N ARG A 171 -8.56 23.09 -6.48
CA ARG A 171 -7.52 22.20 -6.01
C ARG A 171 -6.26 22.98 -5.61
N TYR A 172 -5.69 22.61 -4.49
CA TYR A 172 -4.39 23.08 -4.01
C TYR A 172 -3.46 21.88 -3.95
N VAL A 173 -2.36 21.96 -4.72
CA VAL A 173 -1.34 20.91 -4.76
C VAL A 173 -0.12 21.42 -4.00
N PHE A 174 0.25 20.70 -2.96
CA PHE A 174 1.42 21.00 -2.15
C PHE A 174 2.55 20.09 -2.61
N VAL A 175 3.66 20.67 -3.03
CA VAL A 175 4.86 19.95 -3.41
C VAL A 175 5.96 20.34 -2.44
N GLN A 176 6.47 19.38 -1.69
CA GLN A 176 7.36 19.60 -0.55
C GLN A 176 8.66 18.84 -0.77
N ASN A 177 9.78 19.55 -0.73
CA ASN A 177 11.10 18.93 -0.79
C ASN A 177 11.64 18.74 0.63
N PHE A 178 11.82 17.51 1.06
CA PHE A 178 12.42 17.10 2.34
C PHE A 178 13.92 16.82 2.25
N ASN A 179 14.53 17.04 1.08
CA ASN A 179 15.96 16.86 0.90
C ASN A 179 16.75 18.07 1.43
N ARG A 180 18.00 17.82 1.79
CA ARG A 180 18.97 18.86 2.19
C ARG A 180 19.43 19.74 1.02
N GLU A 181 19.12 19.34 -0.22
CA GLU A 181 19.52 19.97 -1.46
C GLU A 181 18.30 20.37 -2.28
N ALA A 182 18.49 21.27 -3.24
CA ALA A 182 17.46 21.58 -4.22
C ALA A 182 17.27 20.40 -5.17
N VAL A 183 16.03 20.15 -5.58
CA VAL A 183 15.66 19.03 -6.43
C VAL A 183 14.92 19.54 -7.67
N GLU A 184 15.31 19.05 -8.84
CA GLU A 184 14.57 19.28 -10.08
C GLU A 184 13.29 18.45 -10.08
N VAL A 185 12.17 19.10 -10.37
CA VAL A 185 10.86 18.46 -10.45
C VAL A 185 10.03 19.16 -11.51
N LYS A 186 9.45 18.40 -12.42
CA LYS A 186 8.56 18.94 -13.45
C LYS A 186 7.14 19.09 -12.91
N LEU A 187 6.70 20.31 -12.65
CA LEU A 187 5.37 20.61 -12.15
C LEU A 187 4.41 20.98 -13.27
N PRO A 188 3.13 20.57 -13.21
CA PRO A 188 2.11 20.88 -14.22
C PRO A 188 1.56 22.32 -14.04
N ILE A 189 2.45 23.32 -14.13
CA ILE A 189 2.13 24.73 -13.87
C ILE A 189 1.16 25.35 -14.88
N GLU A 190 1.00 24.75 -16.05
CA GLU A 190 0.01 25.16 -17.05
C GLU A 190 -1.42 24.83 -16.58
N ARG A 191 -1.60 23.70 -15.91
CA ARG A 191 -2.88 23.27 -15.34
C ARG A 191 -3.10 23.83 -13.93
N TYR A 192 -2.04 23.85 -13.14
CA TYR A 192 -2.02 24.33 -11.76
C TYR A 192 -0.95 25.41 -11.57
N PRO A 193 -1.22 26.69 -11.89
CA PRO A 193 -0.28 27.78 -11.68
C PRO A 193 0.27 27.85 -10.25
N VAL A 194 1.49 28.34 -10.11
CA VAL A 194 2.12 28.57 -8.80
C VAL A 194 1.32 29.62 -8.05
N TRP A 195 0.77 29.26 -6.91
CA TRP A 195 0.00 30.13 -6.04
C TRP A 195 0.86 30.69 -4.90
N GLN A 196 1.78 29.86 -4.37
CA GLN A 196 2.73 30.26 -3.31
C GLN A 196 4.08 29.58 -3.51
N GLY A 197 5.15 30.31 -3.22
CA GLY A 197 6.53 29.89 -3.44
C GLY A 197 7.09 30.42 -4.77
N THR A 198 8.35 30.09 -5.05
CA THR A 198 9.03 30.42 -6.31
C THR A 198 9.44 29.12 -6.97
N TYR A 199 9.13 28.98 -8.27
CA TYR A 199 9.44 27.79 -9.04
C TYR A 199 10.07 28.19 -10.38
N ASP A 200 11.26 27.67 -10.62
CA ASP A 200 12.07 27.88 -11.84
C ASP A 200 12.48 26.53 -12.50
N GLY A 201 11.80 25.45 -12.13
CA GLY A 201 12.16 24.08 -12.49
C GLY A 201 12.71 23.29 -11.29
N THR A 202 13.06 23.99 -10.21
CA THR A 202 13.62 23.39 -8.99
C THR A 202 12.80 23.73 -7.75
N ILE A 203 12.92 22.90 -6.72
CA ILE A 203 12.39 23.16 -5.38
C ILE A 203 13.57 23.16 -4.42
N GLY A 204 13.84 24.30 -3.79
CA GLY A 204 14.94 24.45 -2.84
C GLY A 204 14.84 23.50 -1.65
N SER A 205 15.97 23.30 -0.97
CA SER A 205 16.06 22.49 0.26
C SER A 205 15.01 22.91 1.29
N TRP A 206 14.24 21.97 1.82
CA TRP A 206 13.19 22.19 2.83
C TRP A 206 12.14 23.23 2.43
N LYS A 207 11.87 23.37 1.13
CA LYS A 207 10.88 24.31 0.62
C LYS A 207 9.61 23.61 0.18
N THR A 208 8.53 24.36 0.24
CA THR A 208 7.21 23.98 -0.24
C THR A 208 6.77 24.93 -1.34
N ILE A 209 6.23 24.38 -2.41
CA ILE A 209 5.53 25.11 -3.46
C ILE A 209 4.06 24.72 -3.41
N VAL A 210 3.18 25.67 -3.53
CA VAL A 210 1.74 25.42 -3.62
C VAL A 210 1.25 25.85 -4.99
N LEU A 211 0.64 24.90 -5.70
CA LEU A 211 -0.04 25.16 -6.95
C LEU A 211 -1.54 25.26 -6.70
N LYS A 212 -2.25 26.03 -7.53
CA LYS A 212 -3.71 26.17 -7.43
C LYS A 212 -4.32 26.12 -8.83
N GLY A 213 -5.39 25.35 -8.98
CA GLY A 213 -6.14 25.19 -10.23
C GLY A 213 -7.52 24.62 -10.02
N ARG A 214 -8.14 24.22 -11.10
CA ARG A 214 -9.45 23.51 -11.12
C ARG A 214 -9.34 22.23 -11.93
#